data_d7594ccf42b2ac8867c54fa3c3467f97
#
_entry.id   d7594ccf42b2ac8867c54fa3c3467f97
#
_cell.length_a   1.000
_cell.length_b   1.000
_cell.length_c   1.000
_cell.angle_alpha   90.00
_cell.angle_beta   90.00
_cell.angle_gamma   90.00
#
_symmetry.space_group_name_H-M   'P 1'
#
loop_
_entity.id
_entity.type
_entity.pdbx_description
1 polymer ?
#
loop_
_entity_poly.entity_id
_entity_poly.type
_entity_poly.pdbx_seq_one_letter_code
_entity_poly.pdbx_strand_id
1 'polypeptide(L)'
;LHNKYKMKRVIVSTYQSVSGTGVKAVKQLENEINGIQSEMAYPYPIHKNALPHCDDFEANGYTKEEMKLAHEPQKILNDRSFSISATAVRIPTAGGHSESVNVEFENEFVLHDIRKILHETPGVTVQDNPDTNTYPMPIYANDKDDVFVGRIRRDETQGKTLNMWIVSDNLRKGAATNAIQIAEYLVYKKLI
;
A
#
# COMPACT_ATOMS: atom_id res chain seq x y z
N LEU A 1 3.57 8.92 -11.82
CA LEU A 1 3.47 8.01 -12.97
C LEU A 1 2.21 8.29 -13.80
N HIS A 2 1.04 8.42 -13.16
CA HIS A 2 -0.23 8.66 -13.86
C HIS A 2 -0.20 9.90 -14.77
N ASN A 3 0.35 11.02 -14.30
CA ASN A 3 0.45 12.26 -15.10
C ASN A 3 1.21 12.08 -16.42
N LYS A 4 2.21 11.19 -16.45
CA LYS A 4 3.06 10.96 -17.62
C LYS A 4 2.57 9.82 -18.51
N TYR A 5 2.12 8.72 -17.90
CA TYR A 5 1.86 7.49 -18.65
C TYR A 5 0.38 7.12 -18.74
N LYS A 6 -0.49 7.77 -17.97
CA LYS A 6 -1.94 7.52 -17.89
C LYS A 6 -2.25 6.08 -17.49
N MET A 7 -2.62 5.89 -16.24
CA MET A 7 -3.09 4.57 -15.77
C MET A 7 -4.40 4.23 -16.49
N LYS A 8 -4.52 2.98 -16.87
CA LYS A 8 -5.71 2.38 -17.46
C LYS A 8 -6.37 1.39 -16.50
N ARG A 9 -5.55 0.55 -15.87
CA ARG A 9 -6.00 -0.46 -14.93
C ARG A 9 -4.95 -0.70 -13.86
N VAL A 10 -5.40 -0.87 -12.62
CA VAL A 10 -4.55 -1.26 -11.49
C VAL A 10 -5.12 -2.52 -10.84
N ILE A 11 -4.26 -3.48 -10.58
CA ILE A 11 -4.54 -4.60 -9.69
C ILE A 11 -3.64 -4.43 -8.48
N VAL A 12 -4.22 -4.45 -7.30
CA VAL A 12 -3.48 -4.33 -6.05
C VAL A 12 -3.88 -5.43 -5.07
N SER A 13 -2.88 -6.10 -4.52
CA SER A 13 -3.06 -6.96 -3.35
C SER A 13 -2.30 -6.32 -2.20
N THR A 14 -3.00 -6.05 -1.11
CA THR A 14 -2.39 -5.45 0.08
C THR A 14 -2.05 -6.52 1.11
N TYR A 15 -0.97 -6.31 1.83
CA TYR A 15 -0.50 -7.12 2.96
C TYR A 15 -0.43 -6.18 4.16
N GLN A 16 -1.55 -6.11 4.88
CA GLN A 16 -1.76 -5.10 5.92
C GLN A 16 -1.39 -5.62 7.30
N SER A 17 -0.62 -4.85 8.04
CA SER A 17 -0.27 -5.13 9.42
C SER A 17 -1.49 -5.02 10.36
N VAL A 18 -1.41 -5.70 11.50
CA VAL A 18 -2.49 -5.71 12.51
C VAL A 18 -2.72 -4.33 13.14
N SER A 19 -1.72 -3.44 13.15
CA SER A 19 -1.86 -2.08 13.70
C SER A 19 -2.96 -1.26 13.02
N GLY A 20 -3.28 -1.55 11.74
CA GLY A 20 -4.38 -0.90 11.02
C GLY A 20 -5.76 -1.19 11.61
N THR A 21 -5.92 -2.29 12.34
CA THR A 21 -7.16 -2.62 13.08
C THR A 21 -7.14 -2.05 14.51
N GLY A 22 -5.98 -1.58 14.99
CA GLY A 22 -5.82 -0.93 16.29
C GLY A 22 -5.23 -1.83 17.37
N VAL A 23 -5.17 -1.30 18.58
CA VAL A 23 -4.47 -1.90 19.73
C VAL A 23 -4.98 -3.32 20.07
N LYS A 24 -6.28 -3.58 19.93
CA LYS A 24 -6.86 -4.90 20.20
C LYS A 24 -6.27 -5.99 19.28
N ALA A 25 -6.05 -5.68 18.01
CA ALA A 25 -5.48 -6.62 17.06
C ALA A 25 -3.98 -6.85 17.27
N VAL A 26 -3.24 -5.80 17.66
CA VAL A 26 -1.83 -5.93 18.04
C VAL A 26 -1.72 -6.85 19.25
N LYS A 27 -2.55 -6.63 20.27
CA LYS A 27 -2.58 -7.47 21.48
C LYS A 27 -3.00 -8.91 21.20
N GLN A 28 -3.94 -9.14 20.27
CA GLN A 28 -4.29 -10.49 19.82
C GLN A 28 -3.06 -11.19 19.23
N LEU A 29 -2.35 -10.54 18.30
CA LEU A 29 -1.13 -11.12 17.70
C LEU A 29 -0.08 -11.46 18.76
N GLU A 30 0.21 -10.55 19.69
CA GLU A 30 1.17 -10.76 20.79
C GLU A 30 0.76 -11.93 21.67
N ASN A 31 -0.50 -12.03 22.05
CA ASN A 31 -1.02 -13.13 22.86
C ASN A 31 -0.93 -14.48 22.13
N GLU A 32 -1.32 -14.52 20.84
CA GLU A 32 -1.21 -15.73 20.03
C GLU A 32 0.23 -16.20 19.86
N ILE A 33 1.19 -15.29 19.69
CA ILE A 33 2.64 -15.60 19.65
C ILE A 33 3.08 -16.28 20.95
N ASN A 34 2.57 -15.81 22.10
CA ASN A 34 2.92 -16.33 23.43
C ASN A 34 2.04 -17.50 23.89
N GLY A 35 1.13 -18.01 23.06
CA GLY A 35 0.21 -19.10 23.40
C GLY A 35 -0.84 -18.70 24.45
N ILE A 36 -1.13 -17.42 24.60
CA ILE A 36 -2.10 -16.88 25.57
C ILE A 36 -3.45 -16.76 24.89
N GLN A 37 -4.48 -17.39 25.45
CA GLN A 37 -5.86 -17.23 25.00
C GLN A 37 -6.37 -15.84 25.42
N SER A 38 -6.93 -15.09 24.48
CA SER A 38 -7.44 -13.74 24.71
C SER A 38 -8.63 -13.40 23.83
N GLU A 39 -9.20 -12.23 24.07
CA GLU A 39 -10.23 -11.68 23.20
C GLU A 39 -9.66 -11.43 21.79
N MET A 40 -10.38 -11.85 20.77
CA MET A 40 -9.99 -11.74 19.37
C MET A 40 -10.54 -10.46 18.73
N ALA A 41 -9.71 -9.78 17.96
CA ALA A 41 -10.12 -8.66 17.09
C ALA A 41 -10.56 -9.15 15.71
N TYR A 42 -10.09 -10.33 15.30
CA TYR A 42 -10.42 -10.98 14.04
C TYR A 42 -11.27 -12.24 14.29
N PRO A 43 -12.03 -12.69 13.28
CA PRO A 43 -12.83 -13.93 13.41
C PRO A 43 -11.98 -15.20 13.48
N TYR A 44 -10.69 -15.12 13.11
CA TYR A 44 -9.75 -16.23 13.10
C TYR A 44 -8.39 -15.83 13.70
N PRO A 45 -7.57 -16.79 14.16
CA PRO A 45 -6.21 -16.52 14.57
C PRO A 45 -5.41 -15.85 13.45
N ILE A 46 -4.62 -14.84 13.81
CA ILE A 46 -3.77 -14.12 12.87
C ILE A 46 -2.32 -14.63 12.88
N HIS A 47 -1.81 -15.14 14.01
CA HIS A 47 -0.47 -15.70 14.09
C HIS A 47 -0.31 -16.88 13.13
N LYS A 48 0.74 -16.86 12.30
CA LYS A 48 1.00 -17.86 11.24
C LYS A 48 -0.13 -18.00 10.21
N ASN A 49 -0.89 -16.95 9.99
CA ASN A 49 -2.05 -16.95 9.10
C ASN A 49 -2.07 -15.70 8.21
N ALA A 50 -2.88 -15.73 7.16
CA ALA A 50 -3.22 -14.60 6.32
C ALA A 50 -4.74 -14.56 6.14
N LEU A 51 -5.37 -13.44 6.51
CA LEU A 51 -6.82 -13.29 6.45
C LEU A 51 -7.19 -12.37 5.28
N PRO A 52 -7.78 -12.88 4.19
CA PRO A 52 -8.24 -12.06 3.05
C PRO A 52 -9.55 -11.35 3.41
N HIS A 53 -9.50 -10.59 4.49
CA HIS A 53 -10.66 -9.93 5.09
C HIS A 53 -10.21 -8.71 5.88
N CYS A 54 -10.44 -7.53 5.33
CA CYS A 54 -10.21 -6.25 5.98
C CYS A 54 -11.49 -5.42 5.89
N ASP A 55 -12.11 -5.09 7.06
CA ASP A 55 -13.42 -4.44 7.17
C ASP A 55 -14.59 -5.35 6.74
N ASP A 56 -15.85 -4.87 6.79
CA ASP A 56 -17.04 -5.64 6.48
C ASP A 56 -17.17 -5.98 4.99
N PHE A 57 -17.78 -7.11 4.68
CA PHE A 57 -18.14 -7.47 3.31
C PHE A 57 -19.34 -6.66 2.80
N GLU A 58 -19.29 -6.30 1.53
CA GLU A 58 -20.38 -5.71 0.78
C GLU A 58 -21.11 -6.75 -0.09
N ALA A 59 -22.29 -6.39 -0.62
CA ALA A 59 -23.13 -7.30 -1.41
C ALA A 59 -22.46 -7.81 -2.71
N ASN A 60 -21.46 -7.11 -3.22
CA ASN A 60 -20.69 -7.48 -4.40
C ASN A 60 -19.53 -8.46 -4.11
N GLY A 61 -19.35 -8.88 -2.85
CA GLY A 61 -18.30 -9.78 -2.41
C GLY A 61 -16.96 -9.11 -2.08
N TYR A 62 -16.82 -7.82 -2.33
CA TYR A 62 -15.68 -7.03 -1.86
C TYR A 62 -15.84 -6.62 -0.41
N THR A 63 -14.75 -6.31 0.27
CA THR A 63 -14.83 -5.62 1.56
C THR A 63 -14.88 -4.10 1.36
N LYS A 64 -15.33 -3.36 2.38
CA LYS A 64 -15.31 -1.88 2.37
C LYS A 64 -13.90 -1.34 2.14
N GLU A 65 -12.88 -1.99 2.71
CA GLU A 65 -11.48 -1.61 2.51
C GLU A 65 -11.05 -1.76 1.04
N GLU A 66 -11.44 -2.84 0.38
CA GLU A 66 -11.16 -3.05 -1.04
C GLU A 66 -11.88 -2.00 -1.91
N MET A 67 -13.10 -1.63 -1.55
CA MET A 67 -13.84 -0.57 -2.25
C MET A 67 -13.22 0.82 -2.03
N LYS A 68 -12.65 1.10 -0.86
CA LYS A 68 -11.84 2.30 -0.63
C LYS A 68 -10.64 2.34 -1.57
N LEU A 69 -9.87 1.24 -1.64
CA LEU A 69 -8.73 1.12 -2.56
C LEU A 69 -9.14 1.34 -4.03
N ALA A 70 -10.35 0.94 -4.41
CA ALA A 70 -10.87 1.15 -5.75
C ALA A 70 -11.25 2.62 -6.04
N HIS A 71 -11.81 3.33 -5.06
CA HIS A 71 -12.41 4.65 -5.27
C HIS A 71 -11.54 5.83 -4.83
N GLU A 72 -10.78 5.69 -3.73
CA GLU A 72 -10.00 6.80 -3.19
C GLU A 72 -8.88 7.30 -4.12
N PRO A 73 -8.11 6.44 -4.82
CA PRO A 73 -7.11 6.93 -5.75
C PRO A 73 -7.71 7.73 -6.91
N GLN A 74 -8.88 7.32 -7.41
CA GLN A 74 -9.61 8.07 -8.43
C GLN A 74 -10.05 9.46 -7.93
N LYS A 75 -10.48 9.55 -6.67
CA LYS A 75 -10.84 10.81 -6.01
C LYS A 75 -9.62 11.70 -5.80
N ILE A 76 -8.52 11.13 -5.28
CA ILE A 76 -7.28 11.86 -5.00
C ILE A 76 -6.66 12.43 -6.27
N LEU A 77 -6.63 11.65 -7.34
CA LEU A 77 -6.10 12.06 -8.64
C LEU A 77 -7.10 12.90 -9.45
N ASN A 78 -8.33 13.04 -8.96
CA ASN A 78 -9.45 13.68 -9.68
C ASN A 78 -9.61 13.13 -11.11
N ASP A 79 -9.44 11.82 -11.26
CA ASP A 79 -9.55 11.11 -12.53
C ASP A 79 -10.25 9.76 -12.33
N ARG A 80 -11.29 9.50 -13.11
CA ARG A 80 -12.06 8.25 -13.10
C ARG A 80 -11.85 7.41 -14.37
N SER A 81 -10.87 7.77 -15.20
CA SER A 81 -10.61 7.08 -16.47
C SER A 81 -9.96 5.70 -16.31
N PHE A 82 -9.41 5.39 -15.13
CA PHE A 82 -8.78 4.10 -14.84
C PHE A 82 -9.57 3.27 -13.83
N SER A 83 -9.43 1.96 -13.91
CA SER A 83 -10.11 1.01 -13.03
C SER A 83 -9.13 0.38 -12.05
N ILE A 84 -9.61 0.07 -10.85
CA ILE A 84 -8.81 -0.61 -9.81
C ILE A 84 -9.56 -1.85 -9.33
N SER A 85 -8.85 -2.97 -9.22
CA SER A 85 -9.31 -4.17 -8.53
C SER A 85 -8.38 -4.44 -7.36
N ALA A 86 -8.93 -4.61 -6.17
CA ALA A 86 -8.18 -4.78 -4.93
C ALA A 86 -8.51 -6.09 -4.23
N THR A 87 -7.51 -6.67 -3.57
CA THR A 87 -7.67 -7.72 -2.56
C THR A 87 -6.92 -7.31 -1.32
N ALA A 88 -7.61 -7.16 -0.20
CA ALA A 88 -7.02 -6.73 1.05
C ALA A 88 -6.80 -7.92 2.00
N VAL A 89 -5.54 -8.13 2.39
CA VAL A 89 -5.15 -9.25 3.24
C VAL A 89 -4.51 -8.76 4.53
N ARG A 90 -5.00 -9.23 5.67
CA ARG A 90 -4.36 -9.00 6.96
C ARG A 90 -3.29 -10.06 7.20
N ILE A 91 -2.09 -9.62 7.59
CA ILE A 91 -0.94 -10.49 7.86
C ILE A 91 -0.39 -10.24 9.28
N PRO A 92 0.36 -11.22 9.87
CA PRO A 92 0.84 -11.14 11.25
C PRO A 92 2.10 -10.26 11.39
N THR A 93 2.03 -9.02 10.92
CA THR A 93 3.07 -8.00 11.13
C THR A 93 2.52 -6.90 12.03
N ALA A 94 3.36 -6.37 12.92
CA ALA A 94 2.94 -5.35 13.89
C ALA A 94 2.69 -3.99 13.24
N GLY A 95 3.54 -3.56 12.31
CA GLY A 95 3.45 -2.27 11.65
C GLY A 95 3.90 -2.33 10.18
N GLY A 96 3.55 -1.30 9.43
CA GLY A 96 3.82 -1.18 7.99
C GLY A 96 2.87 -2.01 7.12
N HIS A 97 2.30 -1.37 6.11
CA HIS A 97 1.51 -2.04 5.07
C HIS A 97 2.37 -2.25 3.83
N SER A 98 2.18 -3.37 3.18
CA SER A 98 2.83 -3.67 1.89
C SER A 98 1.78 -3.88 0.81
N GLU A 99 2.13 -3.57 -0.43
CA GLU A 99 1.24 -3.68 -1.57
C GLU A 99 1.99 -4.29 -2.77
N SER A 100 1.41 -5.31 -3.36
CA SER A 100 1.79 -5.80 -4.69
C SER A 100 0.92 -5.10 -5.71
N VAL A 101 1.53 -4.25 -6.53
CA VAL A 101 0.82 -3.41 -7.50
C VAL A 101 1.21 -3.82 -8.91
N ASN A 102 0.19 -4.10 -9.72
CA ASN A 102 0.30 -4.28 -11.17
C ASN A 102 -0.49 -3.16 -11.84
N VAL A 103 0.17 -2.31 -12.62
CA VAL A 103 -0.45 -1.16 -13.26
C VAL A 103 -0.24 -1.18 -14.77
N GLU A 104 -1.33 -1.21 -15.53
CA GLU A 104 -1.37 -1.03 -16.98
C GLU A 104 -1.49 0.46 -17.30
N PHE A 105 -0.64 0.95 -18.20
CA PHE A 105 -0.65 2.32 -18.70
C PHE A 105 -1.19 2.37 -20.13
N GLU A 106 -1.66 3.55 -20.54
CA GLU A 106 -2.01 3.82 -21.94
C GLU A 106 -0.77 4.05 -22.80
N ASN A 107 0.22 4.72 -22.23
CA ASN A 107 1.46 5.09 -22.92
C ASN A 107 2.60 4.13 -22.60
N GLU A 108 3.49 3.92 -23.57
CA GLU A 108 4.73 3.16 -23.37
C GLU A 108 5.63 3.84 -22.34
N PHE A 109 6.41 3.03 -21.62
CA PHE A 109 7.38 3.50 -20.65
C PHE A 109 8.72 2.78 -20.78
N VAL A 110 9.76 3.40 -20.25
CA VAL A 110 11.08 2.81 -20.05
C VAL A 110 11.31 2.66 -18.55
N LEU A 111 11.79 1.50 -18.09
CA LEU A 111 12.00 1.25 -16.64
C LEU A 111 12.95 2.26 -15.99
N HIS A 112 13.95 2.71 -16.72
CA HIS A 112 14.87 3.77 -16.25
C HIS A 112 14.10 5.04 -15.88
N ASP A 113 13.19 5.48 -16.75
CA ASP A 113 12.39 6.68 -16.52
C ASP A 113 11.40 6.51 -15.35
N ILE A 114 10.83 5.32 -15.19
CA ILE A 114 9.99 5.00 -14.03
C ILE A 114 10.78 5.18 -12.73
N ARG A 115 11.99 4.57 -12.65
CA ARG A 115 12.85 4.68 -11.46
C ARG A 115 13.25 6.13 -11.20
N LYS A 116 13.61 6.88 -12.24
CA LYS A 116 13.97 8.29 -12.15
C LYS A 116 12.82 9.12 -11.56
N ILE A 117 11.61 8.98 -12.11
CA ILE A 117 10.42 9.71 -11.62
C ILE A 117 10.14 9.38 -10.16
N LEU A 118 10.20 8.10 -9.77
CA LEU A 118 9.96 7.69 -8.39
C LEU A 118 11.05 8.25 -7.46
N HIS A 119 12.31 8.24 -7.88
CA HIS A 119 13.43 8.80 -7.10
C HIS A 119 13.34 10.32 -6.92
N GLU A 120 12.82 11.04 -7.93
CA GLU A 120 12.62 12.48 -7.91
C GLU A 120 11.31 12.91 -7.21
N THR A 121 10.46 11.94 -6.84
CA THR A 121 9.17 12.23 -6.18
C THR A 121 9.38 12.46 -4.68
N PRO A 122 9.06 13.64 -4.13
CA PRO A 122 9.18 13.91 -2.70
C PRO A 122 8.39 12.91 -1.85
N GLY A 123 9.00 12.40 -0.77
CA GLY A 123 8.39 11.43 0.13
C GLY A 123 8.34 10.00 -0.42
N VAL A 124 9.04 9.73 -1.52
CA VAL A 124 9.22 8.39 -2.09
C VAL A 124 10.70 8.01 -2.06
N THR A 125 10.99 6.85 -1.49
CA THR A 125 12.34 6.26 -1.46
C THR A 125 12.36 4.97 -2.27
N VAL A 126 13.23 4.92 -3.30
CA VAL A 126 13.40 3.72 -4.14
C VAL A 126 14.42 2.78 -3.51
N GLN A 127 14.00 1.54 -3.24
CA GLN A 127 14.82 0.43 -2.75
C GLN A 127 14.68 -0.74 -3.74
N ASP A 128 15.48 -0.76 -4.81
CA ASP A 128 15.30 -1.69 -5.92
C ASP A 128 16.65 -2.13 -6.49
N ASN A 129 17.33 -3.05 -5.80
CA ASN A 129 18.56 -3.67 -6.28
C ASN A 129 18.50 -5.19 -6.06
N PRO A 130 18.18 -5.97 -7.12
CA PRO A 130 18.13 -7.44 -7.06
C PRO A 130 19.46 -8.09 -6.70
N ASP A 131 20.60 -7.53 -7.15
CA ASP A 131 21.91 -8.12 -6.95
C ASP A 131 22.34 -8.13 -5.48
N THR A 132 21.82 -7.20 -4.70
CA THR A 132 22.07 -7.07 -3.25
C THR A 132 20.85 -7.45 -2.40
N ASN A 133 19.82 -8.03 -2.99
CA ASN A 133 18.54 -8.34 -2.34
C ASN A 133 17.92 -7.12 -1.63
N THR A 134 18.09 -5.92 -2.20
CA THR A 134 17.54 -4.70 -1.65
C THR A 134 16.13 -4.46 -2.17
N TYR A 135 15.15 -4.49 -1.28
CA TYR A 135 13.74 -4.23 -1.55
C TYR A 135 13.05 -3.74 -0.26
N PRO A 136 11.91 -3.03 -0.37
CA PRO A 136 11.18 -2.53 0.79
C PRO A 136 10.60 -3.66 1.64
N MET A 137 10.66 -3.50 2.95
CA MET A 137 10.07 -4.42 3.93
C MET A 137 9.40 -3.64 5.06
N PRO A 138 8.28 -4.16 5.64
CA PRO A 138 7.59 -3.50 6.76
C PRO A 138 8.50 -3.16 7.94
N ILE A 139 9.41 -4.05 8.30
CA ILE A 139 10.34 -3.87 9.44
C ILE A 139 11.25 -2.64 9.29
N TYR A 140 11.56 -2.23 8.05
CA TYR A 140 12.42 -1.06 7.79
C TYR A 140 11.63 0.19 7.41
N ALA A 141 10.36 0.03 7.00
CA ALA A 141 9.46 1.14 6.72
C ALA A 141 8.76 1.66 7.98
N ASN A 142 8.65 0.83 9.01
CA ASN A 142 8.05 1.22 10.29
C ASN A 142 8.79 2.43 10.89
N ASP A 143 8.04 3.37 11.46
CA ASP A 143 8.52 4.64 12.01
C ASP A 143 9.18 5.59 10.99
N LYS A 144 8.96 5.37 9.69
CA LYS A 144 9.39 6.26 8.61
C LYS A 144 8.22 7.00 7.98
N ASP A 145 8.52 8.20 7.46
CA ASP A 145 7.51 9.03 6.80
C ASP A 145 7.45 8.85 5.29
N ASP A 146 8.41 8.13 4.70
CA ASP A 146 8.49 7.86 3.28
C ASP A 146 7.61 6.67 2.86
N VAL A 147 7.23 6.69 1.59
CA VAL A 147 6.74 5.52 0.87
C VAL A 147 7.91 4.86 0.17
N PHE A 148 8.16 3.61 0.47
CA PHE A 148 9.26 2.83 -0.11
C PHE A 148 8.76 2.03 -1.30
N VAL A 149 9.46 2.12 -2.44
CA VAL A 149 9.09 1.43 -3.68
C VAL A 149 10.26 0.60 -4.17
N GLY A 150 9.99 -0.65 -4.54
CA GLY A 150 10.98 -1.54 -5.13
C GLY A 150 10.34 -2.65 -5.94
N ARG A 151 11.15 -3.65 -6.33
CA ARG A 151 10.72 -4.74 -7.21
C ARG A 151 10.09 -4.22 -8.51
N ILE A 152 10.64 -3.11 -9.03
CA ILE A 152 10.18 -2.38 -10.21
C ILE A 152 10.57 -3.17 -11.46
N ARG A 153 9.59 -3.73 -12.15
CA ARG A 153 9.81 -4.58 -13.32
C ARG A 153 8.63 -4.54 -14.28
N ARG A 154 8.88 -4.84 -15.55
CA ARG A 154 7.79 -5.04 -16.52
C ARG A 154 6.98 -6.27 -16.15
N ASP A 155 5.72 -6.27 -16.51
CA ASP A 155 4.92 -7.47 -16.62
C ASP A 155 5.21 -8.11 -17.98
N GLU A 156 5.74 -9.33 -17.98
CA GLU A 156 6.11 -10.07 -19.20
C GLU A 156 4.87 -10.62 -19.94
N THR A 157 3.71 -10.62 -19.26
CA THR A 157 2.46 -11.19 -19.79
C THR A 157 1.55 -10.15 -20.42
N GLN A 158 1.78 -8.87 -20.12
CA GLN A 158 0.90 -7.76 -20.52
C GLN A 158 1.74 -6.55 -20.95
N GLY A 159 1.55 -6.06 -22.18
CA GLY A 159 2.20 -4.85 -22.67
C GLY A 159 1.85 -3.61 -21.84
N LYS A 160 2.77 -2.64 -21.79
CA LYS A 160 2.60 -1.37 -21.06
C LYS A 160 2.28 -1.53 -19.57
N THR A 161 2.65 -2.66 -18.97
CA THR A 161 2.27 -3.00 -17.61
C THR A 161 3.51 -3.10 -16.71
N LEU A 162 3.40 -2.52 -15.54
CA LEU A 162 4.45 -2.39 -14.54
C LEU A 162 4.04 -3.12 -13.26
N ASN A 163 4.96 -3.92 -12.72
CA ASN A 163 4.85 -4.48 -11.38
C ASN A 163 5.75 -3.71 -10.41
N MET A 164 5.23 -3.41 -9.22
CA MET A 164 5.95 -2.78 -8.12
C MET A 164 5.58 -3.43 -6.79
N TRP A 165 6.49 -3.30 -5.83
CA TRP A 165 6.25 -3.59 -4.43
C TRP A 165 6.39 -2.30 -3.64
N ILE A 166 5.37 -1.93 -2.88
CA ILE A 166 5.29 -0.67 -2.15
C ILE A 166 5.12 -0.98 -0.67
N VAL A 167 5.82 -0.25 0.18
CA VAL A 167 5.71 -0.39 1.63
C VAL A 167 5.70 0.98 2.29
N SER A 168 4.82 1.19 3.26
CA SER A 168 4.82 2.41 4.06
C SER A 168 4.33 2.15 5.49
N ASP A 169 4.68 3.01 6.42
CA ASP A 169 4.10 3.02 7.76
C ASP A 169 2.66 3.51 7.70
N ASN A 170 1.73 2.63 8.05
CA ASN A 170 0.30 2.91 7.98
C ASN A 170 -0.20 3.89 9.06
N LEU A 171 0.50 4.00 10.20
CA LEU A 171 0.14 4.92 11.28
C LEU A 171 0.71 6.32 11.03
N ARG A 172 1.82 6.43 10.31
CA ARG A 172 2.47 7.69 9.95
C ARG A 172 1.98 8.19 8.59
N LYS A 173 2.50 7.62 7.51
CA LYS A 173 2.19 8.03 6.13
C LYS A 173 0.73 7.79 5.76
N GLY A 174 0.14 6.71 6.25
CA GLY A 174 -1.28 6.39 6.04
C GLY A 174 -2.25 7.20 6.91
N ALA A 175 -1.76 7.90 7.96
CA ALA A 175 -2.62 8.58 8.92
C ALA A 175 -2.03 9.92 9.40
N ALA A 176 -1.36 9.94 10.57
CA ALA A 176 -1.02 11.17 11.28
C ALA A 176 -0.06 12.08 10.50
N THR A 177 1.05 11.55 10.01
CA THR A 177 2.04 12.35 9.26
C THR A 177 1.45 12.91 7.97
N ASN A 178 0.64 12.14 7.26
CA ASN A 178 0.02 12.61 6.02
C ASN A 178 -0.91 13.80 6.25
N ALA A 179 -1.69 13.80 7.33
CA ALA A 179 -2.54 14.92 7.68
C ALA A 179 -1.73 16.21 7.93
N ILE A 180 -0.60 16.10 8.64
CA ILE A 180 0.32 17.22 8.88
C ILE A 180 0.93 17.70 7.56
N GLN A 181 1.43 16.79 6.71
CA GLN A 181 2.01 17.14 5.41
C GLN A 181 1.02 17.82 4.47
N ILE A 182 -0.26 17.45 4.53
CA ILE A 182 -1.32 18.14 3.78
C ILE A 182 -1.47 19.58 4.30
N ALA A 183 -1.53 19.76 5.62
CA ALA A 183 -1.64 21.10 6.22
C ALA A 183 -0.42 21.98 5.85
N GLU A 184 0.79 21.47 5.98
CA GLU A 184 2.02 22.16 5.58
C GLU A 184 2.00 22.56 4.09
N TYR A 185 1.53 21.66 3.22
CA TYR A 185 1.38 21.96 1.79
C TYR A 185 0.38 23.09 1.53
N LEU A 186 -0.78 23.09 2.22
CA LEU A 186 -1.79 24.14 2.08
C LEU A 186 -1.24 25.50 2.52
N VAL A 187 -0.52 25.56 3.64
CA VAL A 187 0.15 26.78 4.12
C VAL A 187 1.21 27.24 3.10
N TYR A 188 2.08 26.31 2.65
CA TYR A 188 3.11 26.64 1.66
C TYR A 188 2.52 27.22 0.37
N LYS A 189 1.40 26.68 -0.08
CA LYS A 189 0.67 27.16 -1.27
C LYS A 189 -0.22 28.38 -1.01
N LYS A 190 -0.29 28.88 0.23
CA LYS A 190 -1.17 29.99 0.65
C LYS A 190 -2.64 29.73 0.33
N LEU A 191 -3.09 28.51 0.54
CA LEU A 191 -4.48 28.10 0.33
C LEU A 191 -5.30 28.19 1.63
N ILE A 192 -4.62 28.30 2.76
CA ILE A 192 -5.13 28.62 4.09
C ILE A 192 -4.18 29.58 4.77
#